data_de626d85fb23ae6aa6b6011b20f19fbc
#
_entry.id   de626d85fb23ae6aa6b6011b20f19fbc
#
_cell.length_a   1.000
_cell.length_b   1.000
_cell.length_c   1.000
_cell.angle_alpha   90.00
_cell.angle_beta   90.00
_cell.angle_gamma   90.00
#
_symmetry.space_group_name_H-M   'P 1'
#
loop_
_entity.id
_entity.type
_entity.pdbx_description
1 polymer ?
#
loop_
_entity_poly.entity_id
_entity_poly.type
_entity_poly.pdbx_seq_one_letter_code
_entity_poly.pdbx_strand_id
1 'polypeptide(L)'
;SEMCIRDRLISVGMEAYANRTMDKMSDGECQRVMIARALAQDTPIILLDEPTSFLDMPNRYELVALLRRLVHDEKKCIMFSTHELDIALSMCDSIALLDTPNLSCLTASEMQKSGYIDRLFQNENIRFDSLCGTMILKQ
;
A
#
# COMPACT_ATOMS: atom_id res chain seq x y z
N SER A 1 14.38 -13.48 -18.67
CA SER A 1 13.86 -14.53 -19.54
C SER A 1 12.33 -14.53 -19.49
N GLU A 2 11.64 -15.02 -20.53
CA GLU A 2 10.16 -15.11 -20.58
C GLU A 2 9.58 -15.96 -19.42
N MET A 3 10.31 -16.96 -18.98
CA MET A 3 9.93 -17.81 -17.84
C MET A 3 9.87 -16.97 -16.53
N CYS A 4 10.80 -16.06 -16.32
CA CYS A 4 10.81 -15.19 -15.16
C CYS A 4 9.62 -14.20 -15.15
N ILE A 5 9.25 -13.64 -16.29
CA ILE A 5 8.09 -12.74 -16.42
C ILE A 5 6.79 -13.48 -16.14
N ARG A 6 6.62 -14.70 -16.68
CA ARG A 6 5.44 -15.52 -16.47
C ARG A 6 5.28 -15.89 -14.99
N ASP A 7 6.34 -16.30 -14.33
CA ASP A 7 6.33 -16.62 -12.88
C ASP A 7 5.90 -15.41 -12.04
N ARG A 8 6.32 -14.19 -12.41
CA ARG A 8 5.89 -12.98 -11.72
C ARG A 8 4.43 -12.62 -11.99
N LEU A 9 3.91 -12.88 -13.17
CA LEU A 9 2.47 -12.75 -13.45
C LEU A 9 1.64 -13.74 -12.62
N ILE A 10 2.12 -14.98 -12.48
CA ILE A 10 1.47 -15.99 -11.62
C ILE A 10 1.42 -15.51 -10.17
N SER A 11 2.51 -14.97 -9.63
CA SER A 11 2.59 -14.54 -8.22
C SER A 11 1.59 -13.42 -7.87
N VAL A 12 1.18 -12.62 -8.85
CA VAL A 12 0.17 -11.57 -8.69
C VAL A 12 -1.23 -11.95 -9.21
N GLY A 13 -1.41 -13.21 -9.65
CA GLY A 13 -2.69 -13.73 -10.16
C GLY A 13 -3.06 -13.22 -11.56
N MET A 14 -2.07 -12.86 -12.38
CA MET A 14 -2.27 -12.25 -13.71
C MET A 14 -1.80 -13.13 -14.88
N GLU A 15 -1.58 -14.42 -14.68
CA GLU A 15 -1.10 -15.33 -15.74
C GLU A 15 -2.00 -15.31 -17.00
N ALA A 16 -3.32 -15.32 -16.82
CA ALA A 16 -4.28 -15.29 -17.91
C ALA A 16 -4.23 -14.03 -18.77
N TYR A 17 -3.55 -12.99 -18.28
CA TYR A 17 -3.44 -11.68 -18.93
C TYR A 17 -2.11 -11.47 -19.67
N ALA A 18 -1.23 -12.46 -19.69
CA ALA A 18 0.12 -12.35 -20.26
C ALA A 18 0.15 -11.83 -21.72
N ASN A 19 -0.90 -12.11 -22.49
CA ASN A 19 -1.04 -11.70 -23.89
C ASN A 19 -2.08 -10.59 -24.09
N ARG A 20 -2.57 -9.96 -23.03
CA ARG A 20 -3.51 -8.83 -23.12
C ARG A 20 -2.77 -7.51 -23.12
N THR A 21 -3.30 -6.55 -23.84
CA THR A 21 -2.84 -5.15 -23.80
C THR A 21 -3.44 -4.41 -22.60
N MET A 22 -2.68 -3.51 -21.99
CA MET A 22 -3.08 -2.80 -20.77
C MET A 22 -4.34 -1.93 -20.96
N ASP A 23 -4.61 -1.45 -22.18
CA ASP A 23 -5.80 -0.67 -22.52
C ASP A 23 -7.12 -1.47 -22.39
N LYS A 24 -7.02 -2.81 -22.26
CA LYS A 24 -8.16 -3.72 -22.07
C LYS A 24 -8.23 -4.29 -20.65
N MET A 25 -7.49 -3.71 -19.72
CA MET A 25 -7.44 -4.13 -18.32
C MET A 25 -8.12 -3.08 -17.44
N SER A 26 -8.71 -3.53 -16.33
CA SER A 26 -9.15 -2.64 -15.26
C SER A 26 -7.94 -2.01 -14.53
N ASP A 27 -8.18 -0.92 -13.78
CA ASP A 27 -7.14 -0.25 -13.01
C ASP A 27 -6.45 -1.21 -12.03
N GLY A 28 -7.21 -2.07 -11.35
CA GLY A 28 -6.67 -3.08 -10.44
C GLY A 28 -5.82 -4.15 -11.13
N GLU A 29 -6.21 -4.57 -12.34
CA GLU A 29 -5.42 -5.48 -13.17
C GLU A 29 -4.13 -4.81 -13.63
N CYS A 30 -4.19 -3.56 -14.08
CA CYS A 30 -3.02 -2.77 -14.44
C CYS A 30 -2.04 -2.63 -13.26
N GLN A 31 -2.53 -2.33 -12.06
CA GLN A 31 -1.70 -2.25 -10.86
C GLN A 31 -0.98 -3.57 -10.56
N ARG A 32 -1.69 -4.71 -10.64
CA ARG A 32 -1.08 -6.04 -10.44
C ARG A 32 0.02 -6.33 -11.48
N VAL A 33 -0.18 -5.97 -12.73
CA VAL A 33 0.82 -6.12 -13.80
C VAL A 33 2.05 -5.23 -13.53
N MET A 34 1.85 -3.99 -13.06
CA MET A 34 2.96 -3.10 -12.69
C MET A 34 3.77 -3.65 -11.50
N ILE A 35 3.10 -4.28 -10.51
CA ILE A 35 3.78 -4.97 -9.41
C ILE A 35 4.57 -6.18 -9.93
N ALA A 36 4.00 -7.00 -10.82
CA ALA A 36 4.73 -8.10 -11.45
C ALA A 36 5.98 -7.62 -12.19
N ARG A 37 5.88 -6.48 -12.89
CA ARG A 37 7.02 -5.84 -13.55
C ARG A 37 8.11 -5.43 -12.55
N ALA A 38 7.72 -4.82 -11.43
CA ALA A 38 8.67 -4.45 -10.38
C ALA A 38 9.35 -5.67 -9.76
N LEU A 39 8.60 -6.74 -9.52
CA LEU A 39 9.15 -8.02 -9.04
C LEU A 39 10.12 -8.66 -10.02
N ALA A 40 9.88 -8.52 -11.34
CA ALA A 40 10.76 -9.06 -12.37
C ALA A 40 12.14 -8.38 -12.42
N GLN A 41 12.26 -7.16 -11.86
CA GLN A 41 13.55 -6.47 -11.70
C GLN A 41 14.43 -7.08 -10.61
N ASP A 42 13.85 -7.91 -9.76
CA ASP A 42 14.49 -8.65 -8.67
C ASP A 42 15.32 -7.77 -7.70
N THR A 43 14.86 -6.55 -7.47
CA THR A 43 15.46 -5.64 -6.48
C THR A 43 15.03 -6.02 -5.06
N PRO A 44 15.87 -5.80 -4.03
CA PRO A 44 15.51 -6.07 -2.64
C PRO A 44 14.46 -5.10 -2.09
N ILE A 45 14.35 -3.91 -2.67
CA ILE A 45 13.42 -2.85 -2.27
C ILE A 45 12.55 -2.47 -3.47
N ILE A 46 11.25 -2.38 -3.24
CA ILE A 46 10.25 -1.93 -4.21
C ILE A 46 9.57 -0.69 -3.66
N LEU A 47 9.54 0.38 -4.45
CA LEU A 47 8.85 1.62 -4.11
C LEU A 47 7.63 1.77 -5.03
N LEU A 48 6.48 2.03 -4.42
CA LEU A 48 5.22 2.23 -5.13
C LEU A 48 4.62 3.59 -4.72
N ASP A 49 4.20 4.36 -5.71
CA ASP A 49 3.55 5.63 -5.46
C ASP A 49 2.04 5.47 -5.57
N GLU A 50 1.34 5.69 -4.44
CA GLU A 50 -0.11 5.57 -4.30
C GLU A 50 -0.73 4.36 -5.04
N PRO A 51 -0.29 3.12 -4.80
CA PRO A 51 -0.71 1.96 -5.59
C PRO A 51 -2.20 1.61 -5.44
N THR A 52 -2.87 2.15 -4.43
CA THR A 52 -4.30 1.96 -4.16
C THR A 52 -5.19 3.04 -4.77
N SER A 53 -4.60 4.11 -5.30
CA SER A 53 -5.34 5.19 -5.95
C SER A 53 -6.22 4.65 -7.08
N PHE A 54 -7.43 5.21 -7.21
CA PHE A 54 -8.44 4.84 -8.20
C PHE A 54 -9.04 3.43 -8.05
N LEU A 55 -8.66 2.67 -7.04
CA LEU A 55 -9.27 1.39 -6.73
C LEU A 55 -10.47 1.57 -5.80
N ASP A 56 -11.50 0.77 -5.99
CA ASP A 56 -12.59 0.66 -5.02
C ASP A 56 -12.12 -0.04 -3.72
N MET A 57 -12.90 0.08 -2.67
CA MET A 57 -12.52 -0.41 -1.34
C MET A 57 -12.08 -1.89 -1.35
N PRO A 58 -12.82 -2.86 -1.93
CA PRO A 58 -12.38 -4.25 -1.94
C PRO A 58 -11.03 -4.44 -2.63
N ASN A 59 -10.84 -3.82 -3.80
CA ASN A 59 -9.62 -3.95 -4.59
C ASN A 59 -8.39 -3.34 -3.89
N ARG A 60 -8.57 -2.25 -3.11
CA ARG A 60 -7.49 -1.68 -2.29
C ARG A 60 -6.97 -2.67 -1.27
N TYR A 61 -7.87 -3.26 -0.47
CA TYR A 61 -7.50 -4.24 0.55
C TYR A 61 -6.88 -5.50 -0.05
N GLU A 62 -7.42 -6.00 -1.17
CA GLU A 62 -6.85 -7.13 -1.89
C GLU A 62 -5.44 -6.84 -2.39
N LEU A 63 -5.20 -5.63 -2.93
CA LEU A 63 -3.88 -5.22 -3.39
C LEU A 63 -2.87 -5.20 -2.24
N VAL A 64 -3.22 -4.57 -1.12
CA VAL A 64 -2.30 -4.49 0.03
C VAL A 64 -2.09 -5.87 0.67
N ALA A 65 -3.11 -6.73 0.72
CA ALA A 65 -2.95 -8.12 1.13
C ALA A 65 -1.98 -8.90 0.20
N LEU A 66 -2.05 -8.65 -1.11
CA LEU A 66 -1.07 -9.17 -2.07
C LEU A 66 0.34 -8.68 -1.75
N LEU A 67 0.52 -7.37 -1.52
CA LEU A 67 1.84 -6.80 -1.17
C LEU A 67 2.41 -7.42 0.10
N ARG A 68 1.61 -7.59 1.15
CA ARG A 68 2.04 -8.27 2.40
C ARG A 68 2.50 -9.70 2.14
N ARG A 69 1.76 -10.46 1.35
CA ARG A 69 2.15 -11.82 0.98
C ARG A 69 3.48 -11.84 0.23
N LEU A 70 3.67 -10.94 -0.73
CA LEU A 70 4.92 -10.84 -1.49
C LEU A 70 6.12 -10.47 -0.61
N VAL A 71 5.94 -9.57 0.37
CA VAL A 71 6.99 -9.26 1.36
C VAL A 71 7.41 -10.52 2.11
N HIS A 72 6.43 -11.32 2.55
CA HIS A 72 6.70 -12.52 3.33
C HIS A 72 7.38 -13.62 2.50
N ASP A 73 6.81 -13.91 1.31
CA ASP A 73 7.24 -15.02 0.47
C ASP A 73 8.55 -14.72 -0.27
N GLU A 74 8.73 -13.49 -0.74
CA GLU A 74 9.88 -13.06 -1.55
C GLU A 74 10.99 -12.39 -0.71
N LYS A 75 10.75 -12.19 0.59
CA LYS A 75 11.69 -11.52 1.53
C LYS A 75 12.16 -10.14 1.03
N LYS A 76 11.25 -9.39 0.43
CA LYS A 76 11.50 -8.05 -0.09
C LYS A 76 10.98 -6.97 0.87
N CYS A 77 11.56 -5.79 0.80
CA CYS A 77 11.01 -4.60 1.42
C CYS A 77 10.13 -3.87 0.41
N ILE A 78 8.85 -3.70 0.73
CA ILE A 78 7.93 -2.90 -0.09
C ILE A 78 7.55 -1.65 0.69
N MET A 79 7.81 -0.49 0.11
CA MET A 79 7.39 0.80 0.64
C MET A 79 6.45 1.46 -0.37
N PHE A 80 5.34 2.00 0.10
CA PHE A 80 4.40 2.72 -0.74
C PHE A 80 3.88 3.99 -0.08
N SER A 81 3.62 5.01 -0.88
CA SER A 81 2.93 6.21 -0.42
C SER A 81 1.42 5.97 -0.36
N THR A 82 0.75 6.55 0.62
CA THR A 82 -0.71 6.52 0.71
C THR A 82 -1.21 7.67 1.59
N HIS A 83 -2.42 8.14 1.32
CA HIS A 83 -3.19 9.04 2.17
C HIS A 83 -4.32 8.31 2.93
N GLU A 84 -4.40 6.99 2.81
CA GLU A 84 -5.43 6.14 3.40
C GLU A 84 -4.96 5.62 4.77
N LEU A 85 -5.36 6.31 5.84
CA LEU A 85 -4.93 5.99 7.21
C LEU A 85 -5.36 4.60 7.67
N ASP A 86 -6.55 4.16 7.28
CA ASP A 86 -7.08 2.86 7.62
C ASP A 86 -6.21 1.72 7.07
N ILE A 87 -5.76 1.83 5.82
CA ILE A 87 -4.82 0.90 5.21
C ILE A 87 -3.47 0.95 5.92
N ALA A 88 -2.91 2.15 6.12
CA ALA A 88 -1.61 2.30 6.76
C ALA A 88 -1.60 1.70 8.16
N LEU A 89 -2.61 1.97 8.98
CA LEU A 89 -2.67 1.50 10.37
C LEU A 89 -3.03 0.03 10.51
N SER A 90 -3.89 -0.51 9.62
CA SER A 90 -4.38 -1.89 9.76
C SER A 90 -3.54 -2.93 9.01
N MET A 91 -2.82 -2.54 7.97
CA MET A 91 -2.19 -3.49 7.06
C MET A 91 -0.68 -3.34 6.92
N CYS A 92 -0.07 -2.23 7.34
CA CYS A 92 1.37 -2.02 7.27
C CYS A 92 2.07 -2.38 8.59
N ASP A 93 3.32 -2.84 8.50
CA ASP A 93 4.13 -3.15 9.68
C ASP A 93 4.67 -1.87 10.32
N SER A 94 5.07 -0.91 9.49
CA SER A 94 5.63 0.38 9.91
C SER A 94 5.09 1.51 9.05
N ILE A 95 5.00 2.69 9.63
CA ILE A 95 4.52 3.90 8.99
C ILE A 95 5.58 4.99 9.10
N ALA A 96 5.93 5.59 7.97
CA ALA A 96 6.72 6.81 7.88
C ALA A 96 5.76 7.99 7.66
N LEU A 97 5.49 8.76 8.71
CA LEU A 97 4.63 9.94 8.66
C LEU A 97 5.47 11.16 8.28
N LEU A 98 5.12 11.78 7.17
CA LEU A 98 5.78 12.97 6.67
C LEU A 98 4.99 14.22 7.08
N ASP A 99 5.57 15.02 7.96
CA ASP A 99 5.07 16.32 8.44
C ASP A 99 6.20 17.34 8.25
N THR A 100 6.33 17.84 7.04
CA THR A 100 7.48 18.65 6.58
C THR A 100 7.77 19.83 7.55
N PRO A 101 9.02 19.98 8.03
CA PRO A 101 10.25 19.27 7.62
C PRO A 101 10.51 17.94 8.38
N ASN A 102 9.58 17.47 9.20
CA ASN A 102 9.77 16.32 10.07
C ASN A 102 9.36 15.02 9.37
N LEU A 103 10.05 13.94 9.73
CA LEU A 103 9.73 12.57 9.37
C LEU A 103 9.71 11.71 10.63
N SER A 104 8.60 11.03 10.90
CA SER A 104 8.46 10.11 12.03
C SER A 104 8.21 8.71 11.52
N CYS A 105 9.08 7.75 11.87
CA CYS A 105 8.96 6.37 11.44
C CYS A 105 8.75 5.48 12.68
N LEU A 106 7.59 4.82 12.76
CA LEU A 106 7.16 3.99 13.88
C LEU A 106 6.44 2.76 13.36
N THR A 107 6.29 1.72 14.21
CA THR A 107 5.35 0.65 13.91
C THR A 107 3.93 1.21 13.80
N ALA A 108 3.04 0.53 13.08
CA ALA A 108 1.65 0.98 12.93
C ALA A 108 0.96 1.18 14.29
N SER A 109 1.20 0.27 15.26
CA SER A 109 0.65 0.36 16.61
C SER A 109 1.19 1.54 17.41
N GLU A 110 2.47 1.84 17.31
CA GLU A 110 3.09 3.00 17.97
C GLU A 110 2.63 4.30 17.31
N MET A 111 2.55 4.33 15.98
CA MET A 111 2.07 5.49 15.23
C MET A 111 0.64 5.86 15.62
N GLN A 112 -0.24 4.87 15.74
CA GLN A 112 -1.64 5.08 16.18
C GLN A 112 -1.73 5.75 17.55
N LYS A 113 -0.83 5.45 18.47
CA LYS A 113 -0.82 5.95 19.86
C LYS A 113 0.04 7.20 20.05
N SER A 114 0.86 7.59 19.09
CA SER A 114 1.87 8.62 19.22
C SER A 114 1.33 10.05 19.35
N GLY A 115 0.09 10.30 18.90
CA GLY A 115 -0.47 11.63 18.76
C GLY A 115 0.00 12.40 17.52
N TYR A 116 0.92 11.83 16.71
CA TYR A 116 1.42 12.51 15.50
C TYR A 116 0.35 12.64 14.43
N ILE A 117 -0.48 11.61 14.25
CA ILE A 117 -1.58 11.63 13.28
C ILE A 117 -2.60 12.71 13.69
N ASP A 118 -2.98 12.75 14.97
CA ASP A 118 -3.94 13.74 15.46
C ASP A 118 -3.39 15.17 15.24
N ARG A 119 -2.13 15.40 15.58
CA ARG A 119 -1.49 16.72 15.39
C ARG A 119 -1.46 17.14 13.92
N LEU A 120 -1.25 16.22 12.99
CA LEU A 120 -1.15 16.52 11.57
C LEU A 120 -2.52 16.79 10.93
N PHE A 121 -3.55 16.05 11.33
CA PHE A 121 -4.85 16.07 10.64
C PHE A 121 -5.98 16.75 11.41
N GLN A 122 -5.81 17.03 12.72
CA GLN A 122 -6.87 17.70 13.47
C GLN A 122 -7.12 19.14 12.99
N ASN A 123 -8.37 19.51 12.97
CA ASN A 123 -8.81 20.88 12.72
C ASN A 123 -10.04 21.20 13.60
N GLU A 124 -10.74 22.30 13.30
CA GLU A 124 -11.94 22.70 14.08
C GLU A 124 -13.02 21.65 14.12
N ASN A 125 -13.14 20.83 13.05
CA ASN A 125 -14.26 19.89 12.85
C ASN A 125 -13.89 18.44 13.08
N ILE A 126 -12.61 18.06 12.94
CA ILE A 126 -12.17 16.66 12.99
C ILE A 126 -11.01 16.46 13.97
N ARG A 127 -10.91 15.25 14.52
CA ARG A 127 -9.77 14.74 15.27
C ARG A 127 -9.54 13.28 14.98
N PHE A 128 -8.33 12.81 15.25
CA PHE A 128 -8.01 11.39 15.18
C PHE A 128 -8.36 10.70 16.50
N ASP A 129 -9.10 9.60 16.43
CA ASP A 129 -9.36 8.73 17.57
C ASP A 129 -8.32 7.60 17.59
N SER A 130 -7.36 7.70 18.52
CA SER A 130 -6.28 6.73 18.66
C SER A 130 -6.72 5.36 19.17
N LEU A 131 -7.90 5.26 19.78
CA LEU A 131 -8.46 3.96 20.22
C LEU A 131 -9.03 3.18 19.04
N CYS A 132 -9.77 3.87 18.19
CA CYS A 132 -10.40 3.28 17.01
C CYS A 132 -9.51 3.32 15.76
N GLY A 133 -8.45 4.14 15.73
CA GLY A 133 -7.57 4.31 14.57
C GLY A 133 -8.24 5.03 13.40
N THR A 134 -9.19 5.93 13.66
CA THR A 134 -10.00 6.57 12.62
C THR A 134 -10.19 8.06 12.89
N MET A 135 -10.52 8.82 11.85
CA MET A 135 -10.90 10.23 11.97
C MET A 135 -12.37 10.33 12.39
N ILE A 136 -12.65 11.18 13.37
CA ILE A 136 -14.00 11.44 13.87
C ILE A 136 -14.33 12.93 13.87
N LEU A 137 -15.61 13.25 13.78
CA LEU A 137 -16.11 14.61 13.92
C LEU A 137 -16.05 15.05 15.40
N LYS A 138 -15.61 16.27 15.65
CA LYS A 138 -15.75 16.90 16.96
C LYS A 138 -17.22 17.27 17.17
N GLN A 139 -17.77 16.89 18.30
CA GLN A 139 -19.11 17.31 18.73
C GLN A 139 -19.04 18.66 19.42
#